data_3761c1a5421c095a07428e238a72e09b
#
_entry.id   3761c1a5421c095a07428e238a72e09b
#
_cell.length_a   1.000
_cell.length_b   1.000
_cell.length_c   1.000
_cell.angle_alpha   90.00
_cell.angle_beta   90.00
_cell.angle_gamma   90.00
#
_symmetry.space_group_name_H-M   'P 1'
#
loop_
_entity.id
_entity.type
_entity.pdbx_description
1 polymer ?
#
loop_
_entity_poly.entity_id
_entity_poly.type
_entity_poly.pdbx_seq_one_letter_code
_entity_poly.pdbx_strand_id
1 'polypeptide(L)'
;MAVNAGATEKTPSVPQYFSWINNTNEGSTEAQTLANLDFFHYLYKTYGMQLKIYAFDAGNLDNPGDGYGTFEDAKYKRQFPRGFRPIVDKAKESGIRLGIWGGPDGFGDTPEEEAARREL
;
A
#
# COMPACT_ATOMS: atom_id res chain seq x y z
N MET A 1 -14.07 -7.48 20.66
CA MET A 1 -15.10 -6.97 19.74
C MET A 1 -14.49 -5.81 18.97
N ALA A 2 -14.27 -5.97 17.69
CA ALA A 2 -13.88 -4.85 16.85
C ALA A 2 -15.09 -3.88 16.85
N VAL A 3 -14.96 -2.79 17.57
CA VAL A 3 -15.85 -1.67 17.39
C VAL A 3 -15.56 -1.14 16.00
N ASN A 4 -16.40 -1.51 15.08
CA ASN A 4 -16.43 -0.87 13.79
C ASN A 4 -16.73 0.60 14.07
N ALA A 5 -15.71 1.44 14.12
CA ALA A 5 -15.87 2.89 14.14
C ALA A 5 -16.41 3.30 12.78
N GLY A 6 -17.58 2.74 12.46
CA GLY A 6 -18.11 2.55 11.15
C GLY A 6 -18.21 3.84 10.38
N ALA A 7 -17.91 3.73 9.09
CA ALA A 7 -18.35 4.71 8.13
C ALA A 7 -19.83 5.02 8.34
N THR A 8 -20.16 6.27 8.43
CA THR A 8 -21.54 6.77 8.49
C THR A 8 -21.88 7.38 7.13
N GLU A 9 -23.15 7.71 6.91
CA GLU A 9 -23.58 8.45 5.72
C GLU A 9 -22.85 9.79 5.54
N LYS A 10 -22.25 10.32 6.60
CA LYS A 10 -21.46 11.55 6.59
C LYS A 10 -19.97 11.32 6.35
N THR A 11 -19.54 10.06 6.28
CA THR A 11 -18.12 9.75 6.02
C THR A 11 -17.81 10.11 4.57
N PRO A 12 -16.84 11.03 4.31
CA PRO A 12 -16.52 11.43 2.95
C PRO A 12 -15.99 10.24 2.13
N SER A 13 -16.57 10.03 0.97
CA SER A 13 -15.94 9.16 -0.04
C SER A 13 -14.82 9.95 -0.71
N VAL A 14 -13.62 9.39 -0.73
CA VAL A 14 -12.46 10.04 -1.36
C VAL A 14 -11.90 9.16 -2.47
N PRO A 15 -11.40 9.75 -3.58
CA PRO A 15 -10.77 9.00 -4.65
C PRO A 15 -9.55 8.24 -4.14
N GLN A 16 -9.54 6.93 -4.41
CA GLN A 16 -8.43 6.06 -4.09
C GLN A 16 -8.05 5.20 -5.29
N TYR A 17 -6.77 4.88 -5.39
CA TYR A 17 -6.22 3.90 -6.31
C TYR A 17 -5.71 2.71 -5.52
N PHE A 18 -6.05 1.52 -5.97
CA PHE A 18 -5.62 0.28 -5.37
C PHE A 18 -4.75 -0.50 -6.37
N SER A 19 -3.51 -0.75 -6.02
CA SER A 19 -2.51 -1.24 -6.98
C SER A 19 -2.71 -2.69 -7.45
N TRP A 20 -3.65 -3.41 -6.85
CA TRP A 20 -3.99 -4.77 -7.26
C TRP A 20 -4.39 -4.87 -8.74
N ILE A 21 -5.02 -3.83 -9.27
CA ILE A 21 -5.54 -3.81 -10.66
C ILE A 21 -4.40 -3.91 -11.68
N ASN A 22 -3.22 -3.39 -11.37
CA ASN A 22 -2.06 -3.41 -12.26
C ASN A 22 -1.12 -4.58 -12.00
N ASN A 23 -1.62 -5.59 -11.35
CA ASN A 23 -0.75 -6.51 -10.67
C ASN A 23 -0.35 -7.70 -11.51
N THR A 24 0.93 -7.94 -11.48
CA THR A 24 1.50 -9.26 -11.53
C THR A 24 1.36 -9.88 -10.13
N ASN A 25 1.28 -11.20 -10.03
CA ASN A 25 1.16 -11.93 -8.75
C ASN A 25 2.27 -11.62 -7.72
N GLU A 26 3.22 -10.75 -8.05
CA GLU A 26 4.36 -10.41 -7.22
C GLU A 26 4.27 -9.03 -6.56
N GLY A 27 3.20 -8.29 -6.81
CA GLY A 27 3.03 -6.92 -6.28
C GLY A 27 3.71 -5.84 -7.14
N SER A 28 3.56 -4.61 -6.69
CA SER A 28 4.10 -3.43 -7.36
C SER A 28 5.60 -3.30 -7.13
N THR A 29 6.28 -2.69 -8.08
CA THR A 29 7.67 -2.27 -7.92
C THR A 29 7.78 -0.77 -7.66
N GLU A 30 8.93 -0.33 -7.17
CA GLU A 30 9.25 1.09 -7.00
C GLU A 30 9.05 1.87 -8.30
N ALA A 31 9.58 1.34 -9.41
CA ALA A 31 9.49 2.01 -10.72
C ALA A 31 8.05 2.15 -11.19
N GLN A 32 7.23 1.10 -11.08
CA GLN A 32 5.81 1.15 -11.43
C GLN A 32 5.05 2.13 -10.55
N THR A 33 5.33 2.12 -9.25
CA THR A 33 4.66 3.01 -8.30
C THR A 33 4.99 4.47 -8.59
N LEU A 34 6.25 4.79 -8.84
CA LEU A 34 6.66 6.15 -9.20
C LEU A 34 6.02 6.60 -10.51
N ALA A 35 5.96 5.75 -11.53
CA ALA A 35 5.28 6.06 -12.79
C ALA A 35 3.79 6.32 -12.60
N ASN A 36 3.11 5.53 -11.76
CA ASN A 36 1.71 5.73 -11.43
C ASN A 36 1.50 7.06 -10.67
N LEU A 37 2.36 7.38 -9.71
CA LEU A 37 2.28 8.64 -8.97
C LEU A 37 2.54 9.85 -9.87
N ASP A 38 3.46 9.74 -10.85
CA ASP A 38 3.67 10.78 -11.88
C ASP A 38 2.41 10.99 -12.71
N PHE A 39 1.73 9.91 -13.08
CA PHE A 39 0.47 10.01 -13.81
C PHE A 39 -0.63 10.70 -12.98
N PHE A 40 -0.79 10.36 -11.71
CA PHE A 40 -1.75 11.02 -10.84
C PHE A 40 -1.38 12.48 -10.56
N HIS A 41 -0.09 12.79 -10.47
CA HIS A 41 0.37 14.17 -10.39
C HIS A 41 0.02 14.97 -11.64
N TYR A 42 0.21 14.39 -12.82
CA TYR A 42 -0.21 14.99 -14.10
C TYR A 42 -1.72 15.26 -14.12
N LEU A 43 -2.55 14.30 -13.72
CA LEU A 43 -4.00 14.48 -13.67
C LEU A 43 -4.40 15.60 -12.71
N TYR A 44 -3.73 15.70 -11.58
CA TYR A 44 -3.96 16.77 -10.62
C TYR A 44 -3.59 18.13 -11.20
N LYS A 45 -2.42 18.27 -11.79
CA LYS A 45 -1.93 19.55 -12.36
C LYS A 45 -2.73 19.98 -13.58
N THR A 46 -3.13 19.04 -14.43
CA THR A 46 -3.78 19.35 -15.71
C THR A 46 -5.29 19.50 -15.56
N TYR A 47 -5.93 18.67 -14.75
CA TYR A 47 -7.38 18.58 -14.66
C TYR A 47 -7.96 18.85 -13.28
N GLY A 48 -7.13 19.11 -12.28
CA GLY A 48 -7.57 19.29 -10.89
C GLY A 48 -8.08 18.01 -10.23
N MET A 49 -7.82 16.84 -10.82
CA MET A 49 -8.24 15.56 -10.26
C MET A 49 -7.31 15.15 -9.12
N GLN A 50 -7.81 15.17 -7.90
CA GLN A 50 -7.03 14.86 -6.71
C GLN A 50 -7.25 13.40 -6.27
N LEU A 51 -6.24 12.56 -6.47
CA LEU A 51 -6.16 11.28 -5.79
C LEU A 51 -5.84 11.52 -4.30
N LYS A 52 -6.57 10.88 -3.40
CA LYS A 52 -6.35 11.05 -1.95
C LYS A 52 -5.54 9.91 -1.34
N ILE A 53 -5.75 8.69 -1.83
CA ILE A 53 -5.10 7.50 -1.29
C ILE A 53 -4.56 6.65 -2.44
N TYR A 54 -3.30 6.28 -2.35
CA TYR A 54 -2.68 5.24 -3.15
C TYR A 54 -2.42 4.03 -2.25
N ALA A 55 -3.17 2.96 -2.44
CA ALA A 55 -3.10 1.76 -1.61
C ALA A 55 -2.36 0.64 -2.33
N PHE A 56 -1.39 0.06 -1.63
CA PHE A 56 -0.70 -1.15 -2.07
C PHE A 56 -1.52 -2.39 -1.70
N ASP A 57 -1.57 -3.34 -2.61
CA ASP A 57 -2.15 -4.65 -2.37
C ASP A 57 -1.26 -5.51 -1.45
N ALA A 58 -1.86 -6.51 -0.83
CA ALA A 58 -1.18 -7.50 0.00
C ALA A 58 -0.01 -8.17 -0.71
N GLY A 59 -0.11 -8.37 -2.02
CA GLY A 59 0.97 -8.93 -2.83
C GLY A 59 2.34 -8.26 -2.67
N ASN A 60 2.38 -7.03 -2.16
CA ASN A 60 3.62 -6.37 -1.80
C ASN A 60 4.22 -6.86 -0.47
N LEU A 61 3.37 -7.31 0.45
CA LEU A 61 3.78 -7.81 1.76
C LEU A 61 3.80 -9.33 1.84
N ASP A 62 3.07 -10.00 0.93
CA ASP A 62 2.97 -11.46 0.96
C ASP A 62 4.34 -12.12 0.78
N ASN A 63 4.63 -13.01 1.70
CA ASN A 63 5.74 -13.94 1.57
C ASN A 63 5.20 -15.29 1.11
N PRO A 64 5.72 -15.89 0.01
CA PRO A 64 5.21 -17.17 -0.45
C PRO A 64 5.24 -18.23 0.66
N GLY A 65 4.07 -18.61 1.13
CA GLY A 65 3.86 -19.71 2.06
C GLY A 65 3.52 -19.36 3.51
N ASP A 66 3.82 -18.12 4.01
CA ASP A 66 3.74 -17.87 5.46
C ASP A 66 3.14 -16.51 5.87
N GLY A 67 2.23 -15.95 5.09
CA GLY A 67 1.58 -14.68 5.41
C GLY A 67 2.47 -13.46 5.07
N TYR A 68 2.37 -12.40 5.86
CA TYR A 68 3.11 -11.17 5.57
C TYR A 68 4.59 -11.28 5.90
N GLY A 69 5.42 -10.86 4.96
CA GLY A 69 6.85 -10.73 5.14
C GLY A 69 7.26 -9.42 5.82
N THR A 70 8.54 -9.20 5.90
CA THR A 70 9.14 -7.99 6.45
C THR A 70 9.79 -7.14 5.37
N PHE A 71 10.09 -5.88 5.67
CA PHE A 71 10.86 -5.01 4.79
C PHE A 71 12.32 -5.48 4.61
N GLU A 72 12.75 -6.47 5.36
CA GLU A 72 14.07 -7.09 5.21
C GLU A 72 14.10 -8.23 4.19
N ASP A 73 12.94 -8.69 3.73
CA ASP A 73 12.84 -9.80 2.82
C ASP A 73 13.43 -9.47 1.43
N ALA A 74 13.98 -10.49 0.80
CA ALA A 74 14.62 -10.36 -0.52
C ALA A 74 13.62 -9.88 -1.60
N LYS A 75 12.35 -10.29 -1.50
CA LYS A 75 11.29 -9.83 -2.40
C LYS A 75 11.11 -8.32 -2.29
N TYR A 76 10.94 -7.81 -1.07
CA TYR A 76 10.78 -6.38 -0.84
C TYR A 76 11.98 -5.58 -1.32
N LYS A 77 13.19 -6.01 -0.99
CA LYS A 77 14.43 -5.35 -1.42
C LYS A 77 14.61 -5.30 -2.95
N ARG A 78 14.10 -6.33 -3.65
CA ARG A 78 14.09 -6.30 -5.13
C ARG A 78 13.06 -5.32 -5.67
N GLN A 79 11.86 -5.30 -5.08
CA GLN A 79 10.76 -4.46 -5.55
C GLN A 79 10.98 -2.99 -5.21
N PHE A 80 11.54 -2.70 -4.04
CA PHE A 80 11.79 -1.35 -3.53
C PHE A 80 13.24 -1.18 -3.10
N PRO A 81 14.18 -1.16 -4.07
CA PRO A 81 15.62 -1.15 -3.75
C PRO A 81 16.08 0.07 -2.95
N ARG A 82 15.34 1.17 -3.01
CA ARG A 82 15.59 2.39 -2.22
C ARG A 82 14.60 2.55 -1.06
N GLY A 83 13.85 1.48 -0.73
CA GLY A 83 12.77 1.53 0.24
C GLY A 83 11.60 2.39 -0.22
N PHE A 84 10.71 2.75 0.70
CA PHE A 84 9.55 3.58 0.41
C PHE A 84 9.83 5.10 0.33
N ARG A 85 11.01 5.54 0.70
CA ARG A 85 11.32 6.98 0.78
C ARG A 85 11.04 7.73 -0.52
N PRO A 86 11.48 7.28 -1.71
CA PRO A 86 11.18 7.97 -2.96
C PRO A 86 9.69 8.06 -3.25
N ILE A 87 8.94 7.01 -2.90
CA ILE A 87 7.49 6.94 -3.09
C ILE A 87 6.78 7.92 -2.14
N VAL A 88 7.18 7.96 -0.88
CA VAL A 88 6.63 8.90 0.12
C VAL A 88 6.85 10.34 -0.31
N ASP A 89 8.06 10.68 -0.73
CA ASP A 89 8.39 12.02 -1.16
C ASP A 89 7.58 12.42 -2.40
N LYS A 90 7.43 11.52 -3.37
CA LYS A 90 6.61 11.72 -4.57
C LYS A 90 5.13 11.90 -4.25
N ALA A 91 4.58 11.04 -3.40
CA ALA A 91 3.17 11.12 -3.00
C ALA A 91 2.85 12.45 -2.30
N LYS A 92 3.76 12.94 -1.47
CA LYS A 92 3.62 14.23 -0.77
C LYS A 92 3.51 15.42 -1.74
N GLU A 93 4.19 15.40 -2.88
CA GLU A 93 4.12 16.46 -3.89
C GLU A 93 2.69 16.71 -4.38
N SER A 94 1.84 15.69 -4.37
CA SER A 94 0.44 15.75 -4.81
C SER A 94 -0.57 15.59 -3.68
N GLY A 95 -0.14 15.60 -2.42
CA GLY A 95 -1.02 15.43 -1.28
C GLY A 95 -1.68 14.05 -1.20
N ILE A 96 -1.03 13.03 -1.76
CA ILE A 96 -1.50 11.64 -1.77
C ILE A 96 -1.01 10.94 -0.52
N ARG A 97 -1.91 10.27 0.19
CA ARG A 97 -1.56 9.36 1.30
C ARG A 97 -1.32 7.97 0.77
N LEU A 98 -0.32 7.29 1.33
CA LEU A 98 -0.08 5.89 1.04
C LEU A 98 -0.87 5.02 2.01
N GLY A 99 -1.40 3.91 1.51
CA GLY A 99 -2.08 2.88 2.28
C GLY A 99 -1.54 1.50 1.93
N ILE A 100 -1.67 0.57 2.84
CA ILE A 100 -1.33 -0.84 2.64
C ILE A 100 -2.55 -1.66 3.01
N TRP A 101 -2.93 -2.57 2.13
CA TRP A 101 -3.97 -3.54 2.42
C TRP A 101 -3.37 -4.70 3.21
N GLY A 102 -4.09 -5.17 4.22
CA GLY A 102 -3.76 -6.35 4.99
C GLY A 102 -5.01 -7.03 5.51
N GLY A 103 -5.09 -8.35 5.40
CA GLY A 103 -6.11 -9.18 6.03
C GLY A 103 -5.61 -9.75 7.37
N PRO A 104 -6.50 -10.16 8.25
CA PRO A 104 -6.13 -10.71 9.55
C PRO A 104 -5.36 -12.03 9.45
N ASP A 105 -5.60 -12.79 8.38
CA ASP A 105 -4.95 -14.07 8.08
C ASP A 105 -3.45 -13.95 7.76
N GLY A 106 -3.01 -12.77 7.32
CA GLY A 106 -1.60 -12.52 7.02
C GLY A 106 -0.70 -12.36 8.25
N PHE A 107 -1.29 -12.24 9.44
CA PHE A 107 -0.52 -12.06 10.69
C PHE A 107 -0.09 -13.36 11.36
N GLY A 108 -0.49 -14.52 10.82
CA GLY A 108 -0.10 -15.84 11.33
C GLY A 108 -1.17 -16.51 12.18
N ASP A 109 -0.94 -17.79 12.46
CA ASP A 109 -1.90 -18.65 13.16
C ASP A 109 -1.62 -18.77 14.67
N THR A 110 -0.50 -18.24 15.13
CA THR A 110 -0.10 -18.27 16.55
C THR A 110 0.03 -16.88 17.13
N PRO A 111 -0.18 -16.69 18.45
CA PRO A 111 0.00 -15.40 19.12
C PRO A 111 1.42 -14.81 18.94
N GLU A 112 2.43 -15.67 18.88
CA GLU A 112 3.82 -15.28 18.70
C GLU A 112 4.06 -14.73 17.27
N GLU A 113 3.53 -15.40 16.26
CA GLU A 113 3.59 -14.93 14.87
C GLU A 113 2.83 -13.61 14.69
N GLU A 114 1.64 -13.53 15.27
CA GLU A 114 0.84 -12.30 15.24
C GLU A 114 1.59 -11.14 15.90
N ALA A 115 2.18 -11.35 17.07
CA ALA A 115 2.94 -10.33 17.78
C ALA A 115 4.15 -9.84 16.95
N ALA A 116 4.92 -10.76 16.37
CA ALA A 116 6.09 -10.44 15.56
C ALA A 116 5.72 -9.64 14.30
N ARG A 117 4.55 -9.90 13.70
CA ARG A 117 4.10 -9.25 12.46
C ARG A 117 3.37 -7.92 12.70
N ARG A 118 2.88 -7.67 13.91
CA ARG A 118 2.25 -6.39 14.27
C ARG A 118 3.25 -5.25 14.46
N GLU A 119 4.54 -5.55 14.61
CA GLU A 119 5.61 -4.56 14.74
C GLU A 119 6.12 -4.05 13.38
N LEU A 120 5.50 -4.46 12.27
CA LEU A 120 5.75 -3.95 10.93
C LEU A 120 5.09 -2.58 10.74
#